data_621f393706d21f3b14c8844bcb455817
#
_entry.id   621f393706d21f3b14c8844bcb455817
#
_cell.length_a   1.000
_cell.length_b   1.000
_cell.length_c   1.000
_cell.angle_alpha   90.00
_cell.angle_beta   90.00
_cell.angle_gamma   90.00
#
_symmetry.space_group_name_H-M   'P 1'
#
loop_
_entity.id
_entity.type
_entity.pdbx_description
1 polymer ?
#
loop_
_entity_poly.entity_id
_entity_poly.type
_entity_poly.pdbx_seq_one_letter_code
_entity_poly.pdbx_strand_id
1 'polypeptide(L)'
;MIIPTFQGVVNKGVLQVEARFYPYLASLEGQKVEIVVRKRRSKRSDQQNRYYWGVVVQILADHCGYSPEEMHEALKEKFLGTQERDEHGLIKMKSTAVLSKDEFIRYTNEIIRWAAENLTIYIPDPHLVDF
;
A
#
# COMPACT_ATOMS: atom_id res chain seq x y z
N MET A 1 -19.37 -2.26 16.23
CA MET A 1 -18.90 -3.62 16.64
C MET A 1 -17.64 -3.96 15.86
N ILE A 2 -16.59 -4.36 16.57
CA ILE A 2 -15.33 -4.78 15.93
C ILE A 2 -15.42 -6.26 15.63
N ILE A 3 -15.31 -6.63 14.36
CA ILE A 3 -15.29 -8.03 13.95
C ILE A 3 -13.83 -8.46 13.88
N PRO A 4 -13.40 -9.46 14.66
CA PRO A 4 -12.02 -9.92 14.61
C PRO A 4 -11.73 -10.65 13.29
N THR A 5 -10.51 -10.49 12.78
CA THR A 5 -10.02 -11.20 11.60
C THR A 5 -8.95 -12.19 12.02
N PHE A 6 -9.08 -13.44 11.59
CA PHE A 6 -8.15 -14.49 11.93
C PHE A 6 -7.35 -14.89 10.71
N GLN A 7 -6.10 -15.27 10.93
CA GLN A 7 -5.20 -15.66 9.87
C GLN A 7 -5.03 -17.17 9.82
N GLY A 8 -4.78 -17.68 8.64
CA GLY A 8 -4.56 -19.10 8.45
C GLY A 8 -3.78 -19.36 7.17
N VAL A 9 -3.48 -20.62 6.95
CA VAL A 9 -2.78 -21.11 5.76
C VAL A 9 -3.58 -22.28 5.18
N VAL A 10 -3.76 -22.27 3.87
CA VAL A 10 -4.38 -23.40 3.17
C VAL A 10 -3.28 -24.32 2.68
N ASN A 11 -3.32 -25.58 3.13
CA ASN A 11 -2.36 -26.60 2.75
C ASN A 11 -3.13 -27.85 2.32
N LYS A 12 -2.94 -28.29 1.07
CA LYS A 12 -3.62 -29.46 0.49
C LYS A 12 -5.14 -29.41 0.65
N GLY A 13 -5.72 -28.22 0.47
CA GLY A 13 -7.16 -28.02 0.58
C GLY A 13 -7.67 -27.93 2.03
N VAL A 14 -6.80 -27.97 3.01
CA VAL A 14 -7.17 -27.87 4.44
C VAL A 14 -6.74 -26.52 5.00
N LEU A 15 -7.67 -25.85 5.66
CA LEU A 15 -7.42 -24.58 6.31
C LEU A 15 -6.84 -24.81 7.72
N GLN A 16 -5.64 -24.29 7.95
CA GLN A 16 -5.00 -24.27 9.27
C GLN A 16 -5.12 -22.85 9.82
N VAL A 17 -5.84 -22.67 10.92
CA VAL A 17 -6.11 -21.36 11.51
C VAL A 17 -5.33 -21.17 12.79
N GLU A 18 -5.08 -19.89 13.15
CA GLU A 18 -4.43 -19.57 14.41
C GLU A 18 -5.28 -19.99 15.61
N ALA A 19 -4.62 -20.30 16.73
CA ALA A 19 -5.28 -20.86 17.90
C ALA A 19 -6.37 -19.97 18.49
N ARG A 20 -6.25 -18.65 18.35
CA ARG A 20 -7.22 -17.69 18.86
C ARG A 20 -8.59 -17.77 18.19
N PHE A 21 -8.67 -18.43 17.05
CA PHE A 21 -9.91 -18.61 16.32
C PHE A 21 -10.89 -19.50 17.09
N TYR A 22 -10.42 -20.54 17.76
CA TYR A 22 -11.28 -21.55 18.39
C TYR A 22 -12.09 -21.01 19.58
N PRO A 23 -11.53 -20.21 20.49
CA PRO A 23 -12.33 -19.57 21.53
C PRO A 23 -13.42 -18.65 20.96
N TYR A 24 -13.10 -17.92 19.90
CA TYR A 24 -14.07 -17.06 19.22
C TYR A 24 -15.19 -17.89 18.58
N LEU A 25 -14.83 -18.99 17.93
CA LEU A 25 -15.79 -19.91 17.33
C LEU A 25 -16.75 -20.48 18.40
N ALA A 26 -16.20 -20.87 19.54
CA ALA A 26 -17.01 -21.41 20.67
C ALA A 26 -18.01 -20.37 21.18
N SER A 27 -17.67 -19.09 21.17
CA SER A 27 -18.57 -18.01 21.60
C SER A 27 -19.78 -17.83 20.70
N LEU A 28 -19.75 -18.38 19.48
CA LEU A 28 -20.83 -18.29 18.49
C LEU A 28 -21.71 -19.54 18.46
N GLU A 29 -21.61 -20.41 19.45
CA GLU A 29 -22.35 -21.65 19.50
C GLU A 29 -23.86 -21.45 19.28
N GLY A 30 -24.42 -22.24 18.40
CA GLY A 30 -25.84 -22.20 18.05
C GLY A 30 -26.26 -21.03 17.15
N GLN A 31 -25.34 -20.15 16.74
CA GLN A 31 -25.65 -19.02 15.89
C GLN A 31 -25.31 -19.33 14.42
N LYS A 32 -26.10 -18.74 13.52
CA LYS A 32 -25.76 -18.79 12.09
C LYS A 32 -24.63 -17.82 11.83
N VAL A 33 -23.60 -18.27 11.11
CA VAL A 33 -22.39 -17.48 10.87
C VAL A 33 -22.15 -17.33 9.36
N GLU A 34 -21.45 -16.25 9.01
CA GLU A 34 -20.95 -16.00 7.67
C GLU A 34 -19.44 -16.15 7.68
N ILE A 35 -18.88 -16.87 6.72
CA ILE A 35 -17.44 -17.13 6.61
C ILE A 35 -16.92 -16.55 5.30
N VAL A 36 -15.88 -15.72 5.40
CA VAL A 36 -15.18 -15.17 4.26
C VAL A 36 -13.72 -15.58 4.33
N VAL A 37 -13.22 -16.21 3.28
CA VAL A 37 -11.81 -16.58 3.15
C VAL A 37 -11.23 -15.86 1.95
N ARG A 38 -10.15 -15.12 2.16
CA ARG A 38 -9.50 -14.34 1.10
C ARG A 38 -8.00 -14.43 1.23
N LYS A 39 -7.30 -14.23 0.09
CA LYS A 39 -5.85 -14.18 0.10
C LYS A 39 -5.39 -13.02 0.96
N ARG A 40 -4.46 -13.30 1.89
CA ARG A 40 -3.87 -12.26 2.74
C ARG A 40 -3.02 -11.34 1.86
N ARG A 41 -3.29 -10.03 1.98
CA ARG A 41 -2.45 -9.00 1.39
C ARG A 41 -1.38 -8.59 2.40
N SER A 42 -0.13 -8.47 1.95
CA SER A 42 0.89 -7.84 2.77
C SER A 42 0.50 -6.37 2.94
N LYS A 43 0.18 -5.97 4.16
CA LYS A 43 -0.16 -4.57 4.44
C LYS A 43 1.12 -3.76 4.49
N ARG A 44 1.15 -2.63 3.76
CA ARG A 44 2.18 -1.62 3.96
C ARG A 44 2.04 -1.10 5.38
N SER A 45 3.17 -0.77 6.02
CA SER A 45 3.11 -0.18 7.36
C SER A 45 2.51 1.23 7.28
N ASP A 46 1.76 1.63 8.31
CA ASP A 46 1.24 2.98 8.41
C ASP A 46 2.37 4.02 8.41
N GLN A 47 3.52 3.66 8.94
CA GLN A 47 4.70 4.50 8.94
C GLN A 47 5.18 4.80 7.52
N GLN A 48 5.17 3.81 6.62
CA GLN A 48 5.54 4.02 5.22
C GLN A 48 4.55 4.93 4.50
N ASN A 49 3.26 4.78 4.75
CA ASN A 49 2.25 5.67 4.19
C ASN A 49 2.40 7.10 4.70
N ARG A 50 2.64 7.29 6.00
CA ARG A 50 2.86 8.62 6.59
C ARG A 50 4.12 9.27 6.04
N TYR A 51 5.20 8.51 5.88
CA TYR A 51 6.43 9.02 5.28
C TYR A 51 6.19 9.46 3.83
N TYR A 52 5.53 8.63 3.04
CA TYR A 52 5.25 8.96 1.65
C TYR A 52 4.41 10.24 1.53
N TRP A 53 3.29 10.33 2.24
CA TRP A 53 2.40 11.49 2.15
C TRP A 53 2.92 12.72 2.87
N GLY A 54 3.49 12.55 4.04
CA GLY A 54 3.92 13.66 4.90
C GLY A 54 5.30 14.22 4.57
N VAL A 55 6.15 13.44 3.93
CA VAL A 55 7.52 13.87 3.60
C VAL A 55 7.73 13.94 2.09
N VAL A 56 7.62 12.80 1.41
CA VAL A 56 7.96 12.71 -0.02
C VAL A 56 7.02 13.58 -0.87
N VAL A 57 5.73 13.32 -0.78
CA VAL A 57 4.72 14.04 -1.56
C VAL A 57 4.68 15.52 -1.15
N GLN A 58 4.76 15.81 0.13
CA GLN A 58 4.69 17.18 0.64
C GLN A 58 5.84 18.05 0.13
N ILE A 59 7.07 17.54 0.20
CA ILE A 59 8.25 18.27 -0.27
C ILE A 59 8.15 18.55 -1.77
N LEU A 60 7.77 17.54 -2.55
CA LEU A 60 7.65 17.68 -4.00
C LEU A 60 6.49 18.58 -4.40
N ALA A 61 5.36 18.48 -3.71
CA ALA A 61 4.20 19.33 -3.95
C ALA A 61 4.54 20.81 -3.69
N ASP A 62 5.22 21.10 -2.58
CA ASP A 62 5.65 22.47 -2.25
C ASP A 62 6.62 23.02 -3.29
N HIS A 63 7.54 22.20 -3.77
CA HIS A 63 8.49 22.63 -4.80
C HIS A 63 7.82 22.92 -6.13
N CYS A 64 6.88 22.07 -6.55
CA CYS A 64 6.22 22.18 -7.85
C CYS A 64 5.00 23.11 -7.83
N GLY A 65 4.54 23.52 -6.65
CA GLY A 65 3.34 24.35 -6.52
C GLY A 65 2.05 23.56 -6.75
N TYR A 66 2.07 22.25 -6.49
CA TYR A 66 0.91 21.37 -6.60
C TYR A 66 0.27 21.11 -5.24
N SER A 67 -1.00 20.69 -5.24
CA SER A 67 -1.59 20.09 -4.05
C SER A 67 -0.97 18.70 -3.83
N PRO A 68 -1.03 18.15 -2.59
CA PRO A 68 -0.54 16.78 -2.36
C PRO A 68 -1.21 15.75 -3.27
N GLU A 69 -2.50 15.87 -3.51
CA GLU A 69 -3.25 14.95 -4.38
C GLU A 69 -2.80 15.05 -5.84
N GLU A 70 -2.59 16.28 -6.33
CA GLU A 70 -2.08 16.49 -7.69
C GLU A 70 -0.67 15.92 -7.85
N MET A 71 0.18 16.12 -6.85
CA MET A 71 1.53 15.58 -6.86
C MET A 71 1.54 14.06 -6.85
N HIS A 72 0.67 13.46 -6.02
CA HIS A 72 0.51 12.01 -5.97
C HIS A 72 0.11 11.43 -7.33
N GLU A 73 -0.88 12.04 -7.99
CA GLU A 73 -1.31 11.60 -9.32
C GLU A 73 -0.20 11.73 -10.37
N ALA A 74 0.55 12.82 -10.33
CA ALA A 74 1.69 13.03 -11.24
C ALA A 74 2.79 11.99 -11.03
N LEU A 75 3.09 11.64 -9.77
CA LEU A 75 4.08 10.62 -9.45
C LEU A 75 3.63 9.22 -9.89
N LYS A 76 2.36 8.89 -9.70
CA LYS A 76 1.81 7.63 -10.20
C LYS A 76 1.93 7.52 -11.71
N GLU A 77 1.58 8.56 -12.43
CA GLU A 77 1.67 8.58 -13.88
C GLU A 77 3.11 8.36 -14.35
N LYS A 78 4.06 9.03 -13.71
CA LYS A 78 5.47 8.95 -14.11
C LYS A 78 6.09 7.59 -13.78
N PHE A 79 5.83 7.03 -12.62
CA PHE A 79 6.56 5.85 -12.11
C PHE A 79 5.77 4.55 -12.20
N LEU A 80 4.44 4.62 -12.29
CA LEU A 80 3.57 3.45 -12.37
C LEU A 80 2.74 3.41 -13.65
N GLY A 81 2.74 4.48 -14.42
CA GLY A 81 2.04 4.51 -15.69
C GLY A 81 2.71 3.58 -16.69
N THR A 82 1.91 2.77 -17.39
CA THR A 82 2.40 2.01 -18.50
C THR A 82 2.11 2.79 -19.78
N GLN A 83 3.04 2.78 -20.73
CA GLN A 83 2.81 3.40 -22.03
C GLN A 83 2.06 2.45 -22.98
N GLU A 84 1.85 1.23 -22.54
CA GLU A 84 1.09 0.24 -23.29
C GLU A 84 -0.40 0.45 -23.09
N ARG A 85 -1.12 0.47 -24.19
CA ARG A 85 -2.56 0.53 -24.18
C ARG A 85 -3.11 -0.88 -24.02
N ASP A 86 -4.22 -1.01 -23.27
CA ASP A 86 -4.92 -2.27 -23.18
C ASP A 86 -5.69 -2.58 -24.48
N GLU A 87 -6.43 -3.68 -24.50
CA GLU A 87 -7.22 -4.11 -25.64
C GLU A 87 -8.32 -3.11 -26.03
N HIS A 88 -8.68 -2.20 -25.12
CA HIS A 88 -9.68 -1.14 -25.33
C HIS A 88 -9.02 0.20 -25.72
N GLY A 89 -7.71 0.24 -25.86
CA GLY A 89 -6.99 1.46 -26.18
C GLY A 89 -6.76 2.39 -25.01
N LEU A 90 -7.00 1.93 -23.78
CA LEU A 90 -6.86 2.72 -22.55
C LEU A 90 -5.51 2.44 -21.90
N ILE A 91 -4.91 3.49 -21.32
CA ILE A 91 -3.67 3.35 -20.55
C ILE A 91 -4.04 2.90 -19.14
N LYS A 92 -3.53 1.74 -18.75
CA LYS A 92 -3.79 1.17 -17.43
C LYS A 92 -2.72 1.66 -16.45
N MET A 93 -3.13 2.37 -15.40
CA MET A 93 -2.25 2.79 -14.32
C MET A 93 -2.46 1.91 -13.10
N LYS A 94 -1.35 1.51 -12.46
CA LYS A 94 -1.43 0.81 -11.18
C LYS A 94 -1.76 1.79 -10.06
N SER A 95 -2.73 1.43 -9.22
CA SER A 95 -2.96 2.14 -7.97
C SER A 95 -1.83 1.81 -6.99
N THR A 96 -1.39 2.79 -6.19
CA THR A 96 -0.42 2.53 -5.12
C THR A 96 -0.98 1.58 -4.06
N ALA A 97 -2.31 1.49 -3.92
CA ALA A 97 -2.96 0.60 -2.97
C ALA A 97 -2.75 -0.89 -3.28
N VAL A 98 -2.46 -1.25 -4.54
CA VAL A 98 -2.22 -2.64 -4.94
C VAL A 98 -0.75 -3.03 -4.85
N LEU A 99 0.15 -2.09 -4.56
CA LEU A 99 1.56 -2.38 -4.41
C LEU A 99 1.83 -3.14 -3.11
N SER A 100 2.68 -4.17 -3.20
CA SER A 100 3.20 -4.83 -2.01
C SER A 100 4.10 -3.88 -1.23
N LYS A 101 4.50 -4.29 -0.01
CA LYS A 101 5.44 -3.52 0.81
C LYS A 101 6.74 -3.25 0.03
N ASP A 102 7.33 -4.27 -0.59
CA ASP A 102 8.59 -4.15 -1.32
C ASP A 102 8.43 -3.32 -2.59
N GLU A 103 7.34 -3.48 -3.32
CA GLU A 103 7.04 -2.67 -4.50
C GLU A 103 6.86 -1.20 -4.12
N PHE A 104 6.21 -0.91 -3.01
CA PHE A 104 6.00 0.46 -2.53
C PHE A 104 7.32 1.11 -2.10
N ILE A 105 8.19 0.36 -1.43
CA ILE A 105 9.54 0.84 -1.07
C ILE A 105 10.33 1.18 -2.33
N ARG A 106 10.29 0.31 -3.33
CA ARG A 106 10.97 0.56 -4.61
C ARG A 106 10.42 1.80 -5.31
N TYR A 107 9.10 1.92 -5.38
CA TYR A 107 8.43 3.10 -5.94
C TYR A 107 8.88 4.38 -5.25
N THR A 108 8.87 4.40 -3.93
CA THR A 108 9.29 5.55 -3.14
C THR A 108 10.76 5.89 -3.35
N ASN A 109 11.63 4.88 -3.37
CA ASN A 109 13.07 5.09 -3.59
C ASN A 109 13.35 5.63 -4.99
N GLU A 110 12.64 5.19 -6.01
CA GLU A 110 12.75 5.72 -7.37
C GLU A 110 12.39 7.20 -7.43
N ILE A 111 11.34 7.60 -6.70
CA ILE A 111 10.93 9.01 -6.60
C ILE A 111 12.02 9.83 -5.94
N ILE A 112 12.56 9.37 -4.82
CA ILE A 112 13.61 10.07 -4.06
C ILE A 112 14.85 10.27 -4.94
N ARG A 113 15.25 9.22 -5.65
CA ARG A 113 16.38 9.28 -6.56
C ARG A 113 16.14 10.26 -7.73
N TRP A 114 14.98 10.18 -8.35
CA TRP A 114 14.62 11.08 -9.43
C TRP A 114 14.61 12.54 -8.96
N ALA A 115 14.07 12.82 -7.79
CA ALA A 115 14.04 14.17 -7.23
C ALA A 115 15.45 14.72 -7.01
N ALA A 116 16.36 13.91 -6.50
CA ALA A 116 17.75 14.29 -6.30
C ALA A 116 18.47 14.55 -7.64
N GLU A 117 18.28 13.68 -8.63
CA GLU A 117 18.99 13.74 -9.91
C GLU A 117 18.44 14.83 -10.84
N ASN A 118 17.12 15.04 -10.86
CA ASN A 118 16.48 15.90 -11.84
C ASN A 118 15.98 17.23 -11.29
N LEU A 119 15.60 17.28 -10.01
CA LEU A 119 15.10 18.49 -9.37
C LEU A 119 16.07 19.10 -8.38
N THR A 120 17.16 18.41 -8.09
CA THR A 120 18.15 18.80 -7.07
C THR A 120 17.49 18.99 -5.70
N ILE A 121 16.52 18.14 -5.39
CA ILE A 121 15.79 18.13 -4.13
C ILE A 121 16.24 16.95 -3.29
N TYR A 122 16.66 17.24 -2.04
CA TYR A 122 16.97 16.23 -1.05
C TYR A 122 15.73 15.88 -0.26
N ILE A 123 15.33 14.60 -0.32
CA ILE A 123 14.23 14.07 0.50
C ILE A 123 14.88 13.25 1.62
N PRO A 124 14.74 13.67 2.89
CA PRO A 124 15.43 12.99 4.00
C PRO A 124 14.88 11.58 4.24
N ASP A 125 15.76 10.67 4.66
CA ASP A 125 15.40 9.31 5.02
C ASP A 125 14.42 9.28 6.20
N PRO A 126 13.57 8.24 6.30
CA PRO A 126 12.61 8.11 7.41
C PRO A 126 13.24 8.18 8.80
N HIS A 127 14.51 7.77 8.92
CA HIS A 127 15.23 7.77 10.20
C HIS A 127 15.69 9.16 10.64
N LEU A 128 15.66 10.15 9.74
CA LEU A 128 16.20 11.49 9.99
C LEU A 128 15.13 12.55 10.25
N VAL A 129 13.85 12.20 10.16
CA VAL A 129 12.73 13.14 10.32
C VAL A 129 11.63 12.52 11.16
N ASP A 130 10.89 13.38 11.85
CA ASP A 130 9.64 13.02 12.52
C ASP A 130 8.47 13.25 11.57
N PHE A 131 7.57 12.28 11.54
CA PHE A 131 6.39 12.37 10.68
C PHE A 131 5.21 11.55 11.19
#